data_338d390beaf609969e55b281c04dc3bd
#
_entry.id   338d390beaf609969e55b281c04dc3bd
#
_cell.length_a   1.000
_cell.length_b   1.000
_cell.length_c   1.000
_cell.angle_alpha   90.00
_cell.angle_beta   90.00
_cell.angle_gamma   90.00
#
_symmetry.space_group_name_H-M   'P 1'
#
loop_
_entity.id
_entity.type
_entity.pdbx_description
1 polymer ?
#
loop_
_entity_poly.entity_id
_entity_poly.type
_entity_poly.pdbx_seq_one_letter_code
_entity_poly.pdbx_strand_id
1 'polypeptide(L)'
;MGRTLSEKLDFIPNDIVSLKDYERYAKKIMDSNSLAYVCSGAGDEITYRRNEEAFSNIFLETNTLEDLSGANTKIELFGQSYESPIFLAPVAYQKLVDVNGEIATAQASNAMN
;
A
#
# COMPACT_ATOMS: atom_id res chain seq x y z
N MET A 1 20.21 -16.68 14.94
CA MET A 1 20.07 -17.34 13.63
C MET A 1 19.70 -16.22 12.66
N GLY A 2 20.66 -15.79 11.79
CA GLY A 2 20.49 -14.61 10.93
C GLY A 2 19.42 -14.87 9.87
N ARG A 3 18.43 -13.97 9.78
CA ARG A 3 17.46 -13.93 8.69
C ARG A 3 18.23 -13.62 7.40
N THR A 4 18.28 -14.54 6.49
CA THR A 4 18.61 -14.25 5.10
C THR A 4 17.33 -13.72 4.47
N LEU A 5 17.19 -12.38 4.40
CA LEU A 5 16.21 -11.79 3.49
C LEU A 5 16.63 -12.27 2.10
N SER A 6 15.79 -13.05 1.46
CA SER A 6 16.01 -13.44 0.06
C SER A 6 16.14 -12.17 -0.79
N GLU A 7 16.90 -12.28 -1.87
CA GLU A 7 17.28 -11.15 -2.72
C GLU A 7 16.13 -10.20 -3.01
N LYS A 8 16.31 -8.94 -2.65
CA LYS A 8 15.38 -7.86 -3.01
C LYS A 8 15.34 -7.76 -4.54
N LEU A 9 14.19 -7.38 -5.06
CA LEU A 9 14.09 -7.02 -6.47
C LEU A 9 14.83 -5.70 -6.70
N ASP A 10 15.74 -5.67 -7.67
CA ASP A 10 16.50 -4.47 -8.04
C ASP A 10 15.64 -3.44 -8.80
N PHE A 11 14.51 -3.89 -9.33
CA PHE A 11 13.56 -3.05 -10.09
C PHE A 11 12.13 -3.55 -9.90
N ILE A 12 11.17 -2.68 -10.18
CA ILE A 12 9.76 -3.04 -10.18
C ILE A 12 9.47 -3.81 -11.48
N PRO A 13 9.02 -5.08 -11.42
CA PRO A 13 8.66 -5.84 -12.61
C PRO A 13 7.57 -5.17 -13.44
N ASN A 14 7.70 -5.25 -14.77
CA ASN A 14 6.79 -4.60 -15.72
C ASN A 14 5.35 -5.14 -15.70
N ASP A 15 5.13 -6.27 -15.08
CA ASP A 15 3.83 -6.92 -14.94
C ASP A 15 3.10 -6.55 -13.63
N ILE A 16 3.65 -5.60 -12.86
CA ILE A 16 2.98 -4.98 -11.72
C ILE A 16 2.21 -3.77 -12.23
N VAL A 17 0.89 -3.88 -12.29
CA VAL A 17 -0.02 -2.81 -12.72
C VAL A 17 -0.96 -2.34 -11.61
N SER A 18 -1.02 -3.08 -10.50
CA SER A 18 -1.81 -2.75 -9.32
C SER A 18 -1.08 -3.12 -8.03
N LEU A 19 -1.52 -2.59 -6.88
CA LEU A 19 -0.96 -2.95 -5.58
C LEU A 19 -1.09 -4.45 -5.28
N LYS A 20 -2.15 -5.09 -5.75
CA LYS A 20 -2.39 -6.52 -5.56
C LYS A 20 -1.32 -7.39 -6.23
N ASP A 21 -0.71 -6.91 -7.30
CA ASP A 21 0.33 -7.64 -8.02
C ASP A 21 1.62 -7.82 -7.22
N TYR A 22 1.89 -6.94 -6.25
CA TYR A 22 3.05 -7.08 -5.36
C TYR A 22 2.98 -8.33 -4.49
N GLU A 23 1.79 -8.80 -4.14
CA GLU A 23 1.61 -9.96 -3.25
C GLU A 23 2.32 -11.22 -3.76
N ARG A 24 2.25 -11.48 -5.07
CA ARG A 24 2.91 -12.66 -5.68
C ARG A 24 4.43 -12.63 -5.58
N TYR A 25 5.02 -11.42 -5.57
CA TYR A 25 6.45 -11.24 -5.36
C TYR A 25 6.79 -11.33 -3.88
N ALA A 26 6.01 -10.69 -3.02
CA ALA A 26 6.18 -10.78 -1.58
C ALA A 26 6.17 -12.24 -1.08
N LYS A 27 5.25 -13.06 -1.59
CA LYS A 27 5.18 -14.50 -1.28
C LYS A 27 6.44 -15.30 -1.65
N LYS A 28 7.24 -14.82 -2.61
CA LYS A 28 8.49 -15.47 -3.02
C LYS A 28 9.69 -15.01 -2.20
N ILE A 29 9.65 -13.79 -1.68
CA ILE A 29 10.79 -13.12 -1.07
C ILE A 29 10.71 -13.19 0.47
N MET A 30 9.52 -13.08 1.04
CA MET A 30 9.34 -13.07 2.49
C MET A 30 9.56 -14.45 3.11
N ASP A 31 10.11 -14.46 4.33
CA ASP A 31 10.11 -15.68 5.13
C ASP A 31 8.67 -16.09 5.51
N SER A 32 8.46 -17.38 5.68
CA SER A 32 7.12 -17.95 5.90
C SER A 32 6.42 -17.43 7.15
N ASN A 33 7.14 -17.09 8.21
CA ASN A 33 6.54 -16.60 9.45
C ASN A 33 6.09 -15.14 9.30
N SER A 34 6.94 -14.30 8.71
CA SER A 34 6.58 -12.90 8.41
C SER A 34 5.43 -12.84 7.41
N LEU A 35 5.44 -13.69 6.39
CA LEU A 35 4.36 -13.77 5.41
C LEU A 35 3.05 -14.20 6.08
N ALA A 36 3.06 -15.24 6.91
CA ALA A 36 1.89 -15.69 7.63
C ALA A 36 1.32 -14.59 8.54
N TYR A 37 2.20 -13.86 9.25
CA TYR A 37 1.78 -12.76 10.11
C TYR A 37 1.12 -11.63 9.32
N VAL A 38 1.70 -11.23 8.19
CA VAL A 38 1.21 -10.10 7.38
C VAL A 38 -0.05 -10.46 6.60
N CYS A 39 -0.16 -11.70 6.10
CA CYS A 39 -1.24 -12.14 5.22
C CYS A 39 -2.36 -12.90 5.94
N SER A 40 -2.42 -12.88 7.26
CA SER A 40 -3.50 -13.53 8.01
C SER A 40 -4.30 -12.54 8.85
N GLY A 41 -5.55 -12.90 9.10
CA GLY A 41 -6.46 -12.19 9.98
C GLY A 41 -6.80 -12.99 11.24
N ALA A 42 -7.53 -12.37 12.14
CA ALA A 42 -7.99 -13.02 13.38
C ALA A 42 -9.27 -13.83 13.14
N GLY A 43 -9.41 -14.96 13.84
CA GLY A 43 -10.59 -15.82 13.84
C GLY A 43 -10.96 -16.29 12.43
N ASP A 44 -12.21 -16.08 12.05
CA ASP A 44 -12.73 -16.44 10.72
C ASP A 44 -12.37 -15.45 9.60
N GLU A 45 -11.50 -14.49 9.89
CA GLU A 45 -10.99 -13.49 8.92
C GLU A 45 -12.09 -12.64 8.24
N ILE A 46 -13.23 -12.47 8.86
CA ILE A 46 -14.36 -11.73 8.29
C ILE A 46 -13.94 -10.28 7.99
N THR A 47 -13.36 -9.59 8.96
CA THR A 47 -12.90 -8.20 8.80
C THR A 47 -11.73 -8.10 7.81
N TYR A 48 -10.83 -9.06 7.82
CA TYR A 48 -9.72 -9.13 6.87
C TYR A 48 -10.23 -9.14 5.42
N ARG A 49 -11.18 -10.04 5.10
CA ARG A 49 -11.78 -10.09 3.75
C ARG A 49 -12.56 -8.82 3.42
N ARG A 50 -13.27 -8.23 4.38
CA ARG A 50 -14.04 -6.99 4.18
C ARG A 50 -13.17 -5.78 3.81
N ASN A 51 -11.89 -5.78 4.17
CA ASN A 51 -10.97 -4.70 3.78
C ASN A 51 -10.83 -4.56 2.25
N GLU A 52 -10.88 -5.67 1.51
CA GLU A 52 -10.89 -5.63 0.04
C GLU A 52 -12.32 -5.51 -0.53
N GLU A 53 -13.24 -6.33 -0.05
CA GLU A 53 -14.61 -6.38 -0.55
C GLU A 53 -15.34 -5.05 -0.46
N ALA A 54 -15.05 -4.24 0.56
CA ALA A 54 -15.71 -2.95 0.74
C ALA A 54 -15.51 -2.01 -0.46
N PHE A 55 -14.36 -2.06 -1.11
CA PHE A 55 -14.09 -1.23 -2.29
C PHE A 55 -14.97 -1.60 -3.50
N SER A 56 -15.41 -2.85 -3.61
CA SER A 56 -16.31 -3.28 -4.69
C SER A 56 -17.72 -2.68 -4.58
N ASN A 57 -18.07 -2.11 -3.43
CA ASN A 57 -19.35 -1.45 -3.19
C ASN A 57 -19.30 0.07 -3.37
N ILE A 58 -18.13 0.62 -3.72
CA ILE A 58 -17.91 2.05 -3.94
C ILE A 58 -17.71 2.28 -5.44
N PHE A 59 -18.61 3.03 -6.03
CA PHE A 59 -18.55 3.35 -7.46
C PHE A 59 -18.15 4.82 -7.65
N LEU A 60 -17.28 5.06 -8.62
CA LEU A 60 -16.95 6.41 -9.05
C LEU A 60 -17.98 6.83 -10.10
N GLU A 61 -18.68 7.90 -9.82
CA GLU A 61 -19.55 8.55 -10.82
C GLU A 61 -18.67 9.36 -11.76
N THR A 62 -18.79 9.09 -13.05
CA THR A 62 -18.02 9.80 -14.08
C THR A 62 -18.90 10.81 -14.78
N ASN A 63 -18.42 12.05 -14.87
CA ASN A 63 -19.03 13.09 -15.69
C ASN A 63 -18.28 13.22 -17.02
N THR A 64 -19.00 13.20 -18.13
CA THR A 64 -18.43 13.40 -19.46
C THR A 64 -18.49 14.87 -19.88
N LEU A 65 -17.50 15.32 -20.64
CA LEU A 65 -17.43 16.69 -21.17
C LEU A 65 -17.31 17.80 -20.12
N GLU A 66 -16.85 17.50 -18.94
CA GLU A 66 -16.51 18.50 -17.92
C GLU A 66 -15.21 19.23 -18.28
N ASP A 67 -15.15 20.52 -18.01
CA ASP A 67 -13.90 21.29 -18.12
C ASP A 67 -12.96 20.95 -16.97
N LEU A 68 -11.89 20.26 -17.27
CA LEU A 68 -10.86 19.87 -16.31
C LEU A 68 -9.64 20.81 -16.30
N SER A 69 -9.71 21.97 -16.94
CA SER A 69 -8.62 22.96 -17.04
C SER A 69 -8.26 23.50 -15.68
N GLY A 70 -8.24 23.20 -14.68
CA GLY A 70 -7.90 23.64 -13.32
C GLY A 70 -8.06 22.53 -12.29
N ALA A 71 -8.42 21.34 -12.78
CA ALA A 71 -8.60 20.20 -11.89
C ALA A 71 -7.29 19.79 -11.22
N ASN A 72 -7.37 19.48 -9.95
CA ASN A 72 -6.25 18.98 -9.15
C ASN A 72 -6.78 18.08 -8.05
N THR A 73 -5.88 17.38 -7.38
CA THR A 73 -6.19 16.47 -6.27
C THR A 73 -5.83 17.05 -4.90
N LYS A 74 -5.48 18.32 -4.82
CA LYS A 74 -5.06 18.96 -3.58
C LYS A 74 -6.18 18.97 -2.54
N ILE A 75 -5.81 18.76 -1.31
CA ILE A 75 -6.72 18.90 -0.17
C ILE A 75 -6.08 19.68 0.96
N GLU A 76 -6.90 20.30 1.78
CA GLU A 76 -6.48 20.86 3.06
C GLU A 76 -6.98 19.98 4.20
N LEU A 77 -6.07 19.55 5.06
CA LEU A 77 -6.39 18.73 6.21
C LEU A 77 -5.57 19.18 7.42
N PHE A 78 -6.23 19.41 8.55
CA PHE A 78 -5.60 19.90 9.79
C PHE A 78 -4.75 21.18 9.62
N GLY A 79 -5.17 22.07 8.71
CA GLY A 79 -4.45 23.32 8.43
C GLY A 79 -3.20 23.16 7.58
N GLN A 80 -3.01 22.02 6.96
CA GLN A 80 -1.93 21.76 6.00
C GLN A 80 -2.50 21.41 4.64
N SER A 81 -1.80 21.83 3.58
CA SER A 81 -2.14 21.53 2.20
C SER A 81 -1.35 20.32 1.71
N TYR A 82 -2.03 19.41 1.05
CA TYR A 82 -1.46 18.18 0.47
C TYR A 82 -1.75 18.11 -1.02
N GLU A 83 -0.83 17.59 -1.81
CA GLU A 83 -0.99 17.44 -3.26
C GLU A 83 -1.97 16.33 -3.63
N SER A 84 -2.24 15.39 -2.73
CA SER A 84 -3.09 14.22 -2.95
C SER A 84 -3.89 13.86 -1.71
N PRO A 85 -5.14 13.38 -1.84
CA PRO A 85 -5.95 12.88 -0.73
C PRO A 85 -5.59 11.46 -0.29
N ILE A 86 -4.46 10.91 -0.75
CA ILE A 86 -4.04 9.55 -0.44
C ILE A 86 -3.03 9.59 0.71
N PHE A 87 -3.37 8.92 1.81
CA PHE A 87 -2.53 8.84 3.00
C PHE A 87 -2.21 7.39 3.34
N LEU A 88 -1.03 7.17 3.91
CA LEU A 88 -0.66 5.87 4.44
C LEU A 88 -1.18 5.74 5.87
N ALA A 89 -1.91 4.66 6.12
CA ALA A 89 -2.33 4.34 7.48
C ALA A 89 -1.12 3.95 8.36
N PRO A 90 -1.19 4.16 9.68
CA PRO A 90 -0.14 3.70 10.58
C PRO A 90 -0.13 2.16 10.60
N VAL A 91 0.96 1.58 10.12
CA VAL A 91 1.20 0.13 10.08
C VAL A 91 2.48 -0.16 10.85
N ALA A 92 2.39 -1.04 11.85
CA ALA A 92 3.53 -1.43 12.67
C ALA A 92 4.32 -2.60 12.06
N TYR A 93 5.51 -2.84 12.62
CA TYR A 93 6.37 -3.99 12.31
C TYR A 93 6.84 -4.09 10.86
N GLN A 94 7.00 -2.99 10.16
CA GLN A 94 7.44 -3.00 8.75
C GLN A 94 8.86 -3.59 8.58
N LYS A 95 9.68 -3.60 9.65
CA LYS A 95 10.97 -4.29 9.67
C LYS A 95 10.89 -5.82 9.57
N LEU A 96 9.71 -6.40 9.64
CA LEU A 96 9.51 -7.81 9.28
C LEU A 96 9.71 -8.06 7.79
N VAL A 97 9.49 -7.05 6.96
CA VAL A 97 9.51 -7.16 5.50
C VAL A 97 10.65 -6.38 4.86
N ASP A 98 11.07 -5.26 5.45
CA ASP A 98 12.19 -4.46 4.96
C ASP A 98 13.07 -3.95 6.10
N VAL A 99 14.39 -3.98 5.91
CA VAL A 99 15.37 -3.54 6.91
C VAL A 99 15.20 -2.06 7.29
N ASN A 100 14.78 -1.22 6.36
CA ASN A 100 14.54 0.20 6.58
C ASN A 100 13.15 0.47 7.19
N GLY A 101 12.22 -0.48 7.06
CA GLY A 101 10.91 -0.46 7.69
C GLY A 101 10.17 0.87 7.51
N GLU A 102 9.69 1.42 8.62
CA GLU A 102 8.91 2.65 8.68
C GLU A 102 9.64 3.88 8.13
N ILE A 103 10.97 3.88 8.16
CA ILE A 103 11.79 4.99 7.61
C ILE A 103 11.61 5.05 6.08
N ALA A 104 11.69 3.91 5.40
CA ALA A 104 11.50 3.86 3.95
C ALA A 104 10.09 4.30 3.55
N THR A 105 9.08 3.88 4.31
CA THR A 105 7.68 4.27 4.10
C THR A 105 7.48 5.77 4.28
N ALA A 106 8.04 6.35 5.34
CA ALA A 106 7.96 7.79 5.59
C ALA A 106 8.66 8.61 4.50
N GLN A 107 9.83 8.16 4.04
CA GLN A 107 10.54 8.81 2.93
C GLN A 107 9.75 8.75 1.63
N ALA A 108 9.15 7.60 1.30
CA ALA A 108 8.32 7.45 0.12
C ALA A 108 7.07 8.34 0.18
N SER A 109 6.39 8.37 1.34
CA SER A 109 5.24 9.24 1.55
C SER A 109 5.59 10.71 1.36
N ASN A 110 6.69 11.17 1.96
CA ASN A 110 7.15 12.57 1.84
C ASN A 110 7.55 12.95 0.39
N ALA A 111 7.97 11.98 -0.41
CA ALA A 111 8.32 12.23 -1.81
C ALA A 111 7.09 12.37 -2.73
N MET A 112 5.93 11.91 -2.29
CA MET A 112 4.70 11.87 -3.07
C MET A 112 3.68 12.93 -2.68
N ASN A 113 3.89 13.62 -1.54
CA ASN A 113 2.87 14.55 -1.01
C ASN A 113 3.46 15.78 -0.32
#